data_158f6bfaf243a2eb35640e5767070f7e
#
_entry.id   158f6bfaf243a2eb35640e5767070f7e
#
_cell.length_a   1.000
_cell.length_b   1.000
_cell.length_c   1.000
_cell.angle_alpha   90.00
_cell.angle_beta   90.00
_cell.angle_gamma   90.00
#
_symmetry.space_group_name_H-M   'P 1'
#
loop_
_entity.id
_entity.type
_entity.pdbx_description
1 polymer ?
#
loop_
_entity_poly.entity_id
_entity_poly.type
_entity_poly.pdbx_seq_one_letter_code
_entity_poly.pdbx_strand_id
1 'polypeptide(L)'
;NWTKSWKSGKAISRPLRSVPFGTPYKGINALLLLMSSSMNGFDSPYFMTFKQAQELGGKVIKGSKGTMVVFYKQLTREEKTTDSNGVETVQEVGIPMLRTFTVFNACQVEGLPEKFFPSKQDEKELDQNQDSKIDYIEEFFSNQGAKEFESNGGAFYRPSDDSIHMPK
;
A
#
# COMPACT_ATOMS: atom_id res chain seq x y z
N ASN A 1 22.30 -23.36 -7.83
CA ASN A 1 22.29 -22.04 -7.13
C ASN A 1 21.29 -21.14 -7.82
N TRP A 2 20.08 -21.00 -7.24
CA TRP A 2 19.13 -20.00 -7.69
C TRP A 2 19.66 -18.62 -7.34
N THR A 3 19.93 -17.80 -8.35
CA THR A 3 20.31 -16.41 -8.16
C THR A 3 19.15 -15.53 -8.56
N LYS A 4 18.76 -14.63 -7.68
CA LYS A 4 17.71 -13.63 -7.87
C LYS A 4 17.99 -12.83 -9.14
N SER A 5 17.21 -13.06 -10.20
CA SER A 5 17.41 -12.44 -11.51
C SER A 5 16.98 -10.98 -11.59
N TRP A 6 16.20 -10.52 -10.62
CA TRP A 6 15.80 -9.12 -10.50
C TRP A 6 16.66 -8.40 -9.46
N LYS A 7 17.23 -7.29 -9.84
CA LYS A 7 17.74 -6.33 -8.87
C LYS A 7 16.53 -5.77 -8.16
N SER A 8 16.46 -5.92 -6.84
CA SER A 8 15.54 -5.12 -6.03
C SER A 8 15.91 -3.67 -6.32
N GLY A 9 15.16 -2.99 -7.18
CA GLY A 9 15.16 -1.55 -7.14
C GLY A 9 14.91 -1.16 -5.68
N LYS A 10 15.32 0.02 -5.23
CA LYS A 10 14.91 0.55 -3.93
C LYS A 10 13.38 0.49 -3.88
N ALA A 11 12.86 -0.68 -3.52
CA ALA A 11 11.45 -0.83 -3.25
C ALA A 11 11.20 0.07 -2.05
N ILE A 12 10.22 0.94 -2.16
CA ILE A 12 9.73 1.65 -0.99
C ILE A 12 9.21 0.56 -0.07
N SER A 13 10.03 0.12 0.88
CA SER A 13 9.72 -0.94 1.83
C SER A 13 8.64 -0.52 2.83
N ARG A 14 8.24 0.74 2.79
CA ARG A 14 7.21 1.33 3.65
C ARG A 14 5.89 1.47 2.91
N PRO A 15 4.75 1.22 3.58
CA PRO A 15 3.45 1.49 2.98
C PRO A 15 3.33 2.98 2.66
N LEU A 16 2.90 3.29 1.44
CA LEU A 16 2.65 4.67 1.02
C LEU A 16 1.52 5.27 1.83
N ARG A 17 1.74 6.46 2.39
CA ARG A 17 0.85 7.07 3.40
C ARG A 17 0.32 8.41 2.93
N SER A 18 -0.94 8.67 3.28
CA SER A 18 -1.55 10.00 3.08
C SER A 18 -1.18 10.93 4.23
N VAL A 19 -1.01 12.21 3.93
CA VAL A 19 -0.86 13.28 4.91
C VAL A 19 -2.22 14.00 5.05
N PRO A 20 -2.64 14.43 6.26
CA PRO A 20 -1.89 14.50 7.52
C PRO A 20 -2.01 13.25 8.40
N PHE A 21 -2.90 12.31 8.09
CA PHE A 21 -3.29 11.23 9.01
C PHE A 21 -2.33 10.03 9.02
N GLY A 22 -1.36 9.98 8.12
CA GLY A 22 -0.46 8.84 8.00
C GLY A 22 -1.15 7.53 7.60
N THR A 23 -2.40 7.59 7.12
CA THR A 23 -3.17 6.43 6.71
C THR A 23 -2.56 5.80 5.46
N PRO A 24 -2.31 4.47 5.46
CA PRO A 24 -1.75 3.81 4.30
C PRO A 24 -2.75 3.78 3.14
N TYR A 25 -2.27 4.03 1.93
CA TYR A 25 -3.04 3.82 0.72
C TYR A 25 -3.23 2.32 0.48
N LYS A 26 -4.40 1.94 -0.03
CA LYS A 26 -4.78 0.54 -0.29
C LYS A 26 -5.28 0.35 -1.73
N GLY A 27 -5.29 -0.90 -2.18
CA GLY A 27 -5.82 -1.28 -3.49
C GLY A 27 -5.15 -0.54 -4.65
N ILE A 28 -5.94 -0.09 -5.62
CA ILE A 28 -5.45 0.57 -6.84
C ILE A 28 -4.62 1.83 -6.54
N ASN A 29 -4.96 2.58 -5.49
CA ASN A 29 -4.22 3.78 -5.12
C ASN A 29 -2.79 3.48 -4.69
N ALA A 30 -2.59 2.40 -3.90
CA ALA A 30 -1.24 1.98 -3.52
C ALA A 30 -0.42 1.60 -4.75
N LEU A 31 -1.01 0.88 -5.71
CA LEU A 31 -0.34 0.49 -6.95
C LEU A 31 0.04 1.71 -7.81
N LEU A 32 -0.90 2.64 -8.04
CA LEU A 32 -0.64 3.85 -8.82
C LEU A 32 0.46 4.71 -8.21
N LEU A 33 0.45 4.87 -6.89
CA LEU A 33 1.45 5.66 -6.19
C LEU A 33 2.82 4.95 -6.15
N LEU A 34 2.84 3.62 -6.02
CA LEU A 34 4.07 2.83 -6.09
C LEU A 34 4.72 2.96 -7.48
N MET A 35 3.93 2.84 -8.54
CA MET A 35 4.42 3.05 -9.91
C MET A 35 4.96 4.46 -10.11
N SER A 36 4.22 5.47 -9.64
CA SER A 36 4.66 6.87 -9.71
C SER A 36 5.97 7.08 -8.95
N SER A 37 6.11 6.52 -7.74
CA SER A 37 7.34 6.61 -6.95
C SER A 37 8.51 5.95 -7.65
N SER A 38 8.30 4.76 -8.21
CA SER A 38 9.35 4.03 -8.92
C SER A 38 9.82 4.76 -10.18
N MET A 39 8.88 5.30 -10.96
CA MET A 39 9.20 6.02 -12.22
C MET A 39 9.91 7.35 -11.98
N ASN A 40 9.60 8.05 -10.90
CA ASN A 40 10.17 9.36 -10.59
C ASN A 40 11.30 9.32 -9.55
N GLY A 41 11.62 8.14 -8.99
CA GLY A 41 12.68 7.97 -8.00
C GLY A 41 12.36 8.65 -6.65
N PHE A 42 11.09 8.67 -6.23
CA PHE A 42 10.72 9.25 -4.95
C PHE A 42 11.11 8.33 -3.79
N ASP A 43 11.87 8.85 -2.84
CA ASP A 43 12.30 8.12 -1.64
C ASP A 43 11.30 8.24 -0.47
N SER A 44 10.45 9.28 -0.48
CA SER A 44 9.46 9.49 0.57
C SER A 44 8.20 8.63 0.37
N PRO A 45 7.69 7.97 1.42
CA PRO A 45 6.43 7.23 1.36
C PRO A 45 5.19 8.13 1.49
N TYR A 46 5.36 9.42 1.70
CA TYR A 46 4.26 10.35 1.99
C TYR A 46 3.75 11.06 0.74
N PHE A 47 2.43 11.06 0.60
CA PHE A 47 1.71 11.78 -0.45
C PHE A 47 0.67 12.70 0.15
N MET A 48 0.50 13.88 -0.45
CA MET A 48 -0.40 14.93 0.01
C MET A 48 -1.03 15.68 -1.15
N THR A 49 -2.21 16.24 -0.93
CA THR A 49 -2.84 17.16 -1.89
C THR A 49 -2.12 18.51 -1.87
N PHE A 50 -2.34 19.33 -2.89
CA PHE A 50 -1.80 20.69 -2.95
C PHE A 50 -2.18 21.53 -1.71
N LYS A 51 -3.45 21.43 -1.30
CA LYS A 51 -3.94 22.14 -0.11
C LYS A 51 -3.24 21.68 1.17
N GLN A 52 -3.07 20.37 1.35
CA GLN A 52 -2.35 19.83 2.50
C GLN A 52 -0.87 20.26 2.53
N ALA A 53 -0.22 20.35 1.37
CA ALA A 53 1.14 20.87 1.28
C ALA A 53 1.22 22.32 1.78
N GLN A 54 0.28 23.17 1.36
CA GLN A 54 0.20 24.57 1.82
C GLN A 54 -0.10 24.68 3.32
N GLU A 55 -1.01 23.88 3.86
CA GLU A 55 -1.34 23.85 5.29
C GLU A 55 -0.13 23.46 6.16
N LEU A 56 0.78 22.66 5.62
CA LEU A 56 2.05 22.30 6.27
C LEU A 56 3.16 23.35 6.09
N GLY A 57 2.87 24.46 5.43
CA GLY A 57 3.85 25.49 5.10
C GLY A 57 4.74 25.17 3.90
N GLY A 58 4.48 24.04 3.23
CA GLY A 58 5.23 23.61 2.05
C GLY A 58 4.69 24.24 0.76
N LYS A 59 5.56 24.26 -0.26
CA LYS A 59 5.24 24.73 -1.60
C LYS A 59 5.56 23.66 -2.63
N VAL A 60 4.58 23.28 -3.44
CA VAL A 60 4.81 22.32 -4.54
C VAL A 60 5.75 22.96 -5.58
N ILE A 61 6.80 22.23 -5.94
CA ILE A 61 7.80 22.66 -6.92
C ILE A 61 7.12 22.89 -8.27
N LYS A 62 7.40 24.03 -8.88
CA LYS A 62 6.82 24.40 -10.19
C LYS A 62 7.16 23.36 -11.26
N GLY A 63 6.15 22.91 -11.98
CA GLY A 63 6.33 21.88 -13.02
C GLY A 63 6.18 20.43 -12.52
N SER A 64 6.05 20.21 -11.20
CA SER A 64 5.78 18.88 -10.65
C SER A 64 4.46 18.33 -11.15
N LYS A 65 4.46 17.06 -11.55
CA LYS A 65 3.24 16.34 -11.95
C LYS A 65 2.74 15.51 -10.77
N GLY A 66 1.51 15.79 -10.33
CA GLY A 66 0.87 14.99 -9.29
C GLY A 66 0.33 13.67 -9.85
N THR A 67 0.13 12.72 -8.96
CA THR A 67 -0.47 11.41 -9.27
C THR A 67 -1.94 11.42 -8.87
N MET A 68 -2.79 10.91 -9.74
CA MET A 68 -4.22 10.80 -9.47
C MET A 68 -4.51 9.59 -8.58
N VAL A 69 -5.31 9.80 -7.55
CA VAL A 69 -5.85 8.75 -6.67
C VAL A 69 -7.38 8.78 -6.70
N VAL A 70 -7.98 7.64 -6.48
CA VAL A 70 -9.43 7.44 -6.53
C VAL A 70 -9.96 7.32 -5.10
N PHE A 71 -11.01 8.07 -4.81
CA PHE A 71 -11.74 7.98 -3.57
C PHE A 71 -13.14 7.44 -3.85
N TYR A 72 -13.46 6.30 -3.26
CA TYR A 72 -14.78 5.70 -3.32
C TYR A 72 -15.43 5.72 -1.94
N LYS A 73 -16.67 6.20 -1.89
CA LYS A 73 -17.51 6.17 -0.70
C LYS A 73 -18.94 5.86 -1.10
N GLN A 74 -19.58 5.01 -0.35
CA GLN A 74 -21.02 4.81 -0.44
C GLN A 74 -21.70 5.82 0.48
N LEU A 75 -22.51 6.70 -0.09
CA LEU A 75 -23.34 7.65 0.66
C LEU A 75 -24.70 7.01 0.86
N THR A 76 -25.19 7.02 2.07
CA THR A 76 -26.56 6.59 2.38
C THR A 76 -27.50 7.81 2.29
N ARG A 77 -28.54 7.70 1.51
CA ARG A 77 -29.61 8.68 1.43
C ARG A 77 -30.92 8.02 1.86
N GLU A 78 -31.64 8.69 2.72
CA GLU A 78 -32.99 8.30 3.08
C GLU A 78 -33.95 8.75 1.96
N GLU A 79 -34.61 7.80 1.31
CA GLU A 79 -35.71 8.07 0.38
C GLU A 79 -37.03 7.67 1.02
N LYS A 80 -37.96 8.63 1.06
CA LYS A 80 -39.35 8.39 1.48
C LYS A 80 -40.12 7.82 0.30
N THR A 81 -40.53 6.58 0.42
CA THR A 81 -41.39 5.93 -0.57
C THR A 81 -42.81 5.78 0.02
N THR A 82 -43.82 6.28 -0.66
CA THR A 82 -45.20 6.10 -0.26
C THR A 82 -45.75 4.88 -0.99
N ASP A 83 -46.16 3.88 -0.24
CA ASP A 83 -46.80 2.68 -0.79
C ASP A 83 -48.20 3.00 -1.34
N SER A 84 -48.73 2.13 -2.20
CA SER A 84 -50.07 2.23 -2.78
C SER A 84 -51.23 2.37 -1.76
N ASN A 85 -50.96 2.07 -0.50
CA ASN A 85 -51.86 2.22 0.65
C ASN A 85 -51.67 3.54 1.44
N GLY A 86 -50.83 4.47 0.97
CA GLY A 86 -50.59 5.75 1.61
C GLY A 86 -49.65 5.70 2.83
N VAL A 87 -48.95 4.58 3.06
CA VAL A 87 -48.00 4.42 4.16
C VAL A 87 -46.62 4.92 3.70
N GLU A 88 -46.09 5.94 4.38
CA GLU A 88 -44.71 6.41 4.16
C GLU A 88 -43.71 5.44 4.79
N THR A 89 -42.90 4.83 3.98
CA THR A 89 -41.75 4.03 4.39
C THR A 89 -40.44 4.76 4.03
N VAL A 90 -39.51 4.84 4.97
CA VAL A 90 -38.19 5.40 4.75
C VAL A 90 -37.24 4.25 4.40
N GLN A 91 -36.69 4.28 3.22
CA GLN A 91 -35.70 3.31 2.78
C GLN A 91 -34.33 4.00 2.64
N GLU A 92 -33.29 3.37 3.17
CA GLU A 92 -31.91 3.81 2.96
C GLU A 92 -31.40 3.31 1.62
N VAL A 93 -31.13 4.23 0.71
CA VAL A 93 -30.57 3.92 -0.61
C VAL A 93 -29.10 4.30 -0.64
N GLY A 94 -28.24 3.31 -0.95
CA GLY A 94 -26.82 3.51 -1.10
C GLY A 94 -26.47 4.14 -2.45
N ILE A 95 -25.96 5.36 -2.45
CA ILE A 95 -25.50 6.06 -3.67
C ILE A 95 -23.97 5.95 -3.73
N PRO A 96 -23.40 5.28 -4.74
CA PRO A 96 -21.95 5.20 -4.91
C PRO A 96 -21.41 6.57 -5.35
N MET A 97 -20.44 7.08 -4.60
CA MET A 97 -19.72 8.31 -4.94
C MET A 97 -18.27 7.98 -5.27
N LEU A 98 -17.85 8.31 -6.48
CA LEU A 98 -16.49 8.21 -6.94
C LEU A 98 -15.93 9.62 -7.15
N ARG A 99 -14.76 9.92 -6.55
CA ARG A 99 -14.02 11.16 -6.77
C ARG A 99 -12.55 10.87 -7.02
N THR A 100 -11.92 11.71 -7.78
CA THR A 100 -10.47 11.67 -7.99
C THR A 100 -9.80 12.87 -7.33
N PHE A 101 -8.61 12.63 -6.77
CA PHE A 101 -7.78 13.67 -6.19
C PHE A 101 -6.38 13.58 -6.78
N THR A 102 -5.74 14.71 -6.98
CA THR A 102 -4.34 14.77 -7.36
C THR A 102 -3.50 14.95 -6.10
N VAL A 103 -2.53 14.05 -5.92
CA VAL A 103 -1.60 14.08 -4.80
C VAL A 103 -0.16 14.21 -5.31
N PHE A 104 0.68 14.84 -4.50
CA PHE A 104 2.09 15.05 -4.75
C PHE A 104 2.90 14.30 -3.71
N ASN A 105 4.04 13.72 -4.11
CA ASN A 105 4.97 13.12 -3.18
C ASN A 105 5.67 14.21 -2.36
N ALA A 106 6.08 13.92 -1.12
CA ALA A 106 6.80 14.87 -0.28
C ALA A 106 8.09 15.38 -0.96
N CYS A 107 8.76 14.56 -1.77
CA CYS A 107 9.93 15.00 -2.57
C CYS A 107 9.62 16.08 -3.61
N GLN A 108 8.35 16.32 -3.93
CA GLN A 108 7.89 17.35 -4.85
C GLN A 108 7.46 18.64 -4.14
N VAL A 109 7.66 18.71 -2.82
CA VAL A 109 7.22 19.84 -1.99
C VAL A 109 8.40 20.39 -1.20
N GLU A 110 8.70 21.68 -1.37
CA GLU A 110 9.71 22.40 -0.62
C GLU A 110 9.15 22.90 0.72
N GLY A 111 10.01 23.01 1.75
CA GLY A 111 9.66 23.57 3.05
C GLY A 111 8.91 22.61 3.98
N LEU A 112 8.87 21.32 3.69
CA LEU A 112 8.29 20.32 4.58
C LEU A 112 9.24 19.96 5.73
N PRO A 113 8.70 19.63 6.92
CA PRO A 113 9.46 19.05 8.02
C PRO A 113 10.17 17.74 7.65
N GLU A 114 11.35 17.50 8.25
CA GLU A 114 12.18 16.31 8.00
C GLU A 114 11.45 14.97 8.24
N LYS A 115 10.44 14.96 9.11
CA LYS A 115 9.62 13.75 9.39
C LYS A 115 8.96 13.11 8.17
N PHE A 116 8.85 13.84 7.06
CA PHE A 116 8.29 13.33 5.80
C PHE A 116 9.35 12.67 4.91
N PHE A 117 10.60 12.71 5.32
CA PHE A 117 11.70 12.12 4.58
C PHE A 117 12.29 10.95 5.40
N PRO A 118 12.48 9.76 4.80
CA PRO A 118 13.06 8.63 5.52
C PRO A 118 14.49 8.93 5.94
N SER A 119 14.80 8.68 7.20
CA SER A 119 16.18 8.70 7.67
C SER A 119 16.88 7.38 7.32
N LYS A 120 18.22 7.40 7.18
CA LYS A 120 19.01 6.18 6.97
C LYS A 120 18.91 5.19 8.15
N GLN A 121 18.51 5.66 9.33
CA GLN A 121 18.29 4.80 10.50
C GLN A 121 16.98 4.01 10.36
N ASP A 122 15.96 4.62 9.82
CA ASP A 122 14.67 3.97 9.57
C ASP A 122 14.76 2.85 8.52
N GLU A 123 15.70 2.93 7.56
CA GLU A 123 15.97 1.86 6.59
C GLU A 123 16.56 0.62 7.26
N LYS A 124 17.46 0.80 8.23
CA LYS A 124 18.09 -0.31 8.96
C LYS A 124 17.12 -1.05 9.89
N GLU A 125 16.20 -0.33 10.54
CA GLU A 125 15.19 -0.95 11.39
C GLU A 125 14.19 -1.79 10.59
N LEU A 126 13.93 -1.43 9.34
CA LEU A 126 13.04 -2.19 8.46
C LEU A 126 13.69 -3.48 7.95
N ASP A 127 14.98 -3.45 7.63
CA ASP A 127 15.71 -4.66 7.23
C ASP A 127 15.79 -5.64 8.39
N GLN A 128 16.08 -5.18 9.62
CA GLN A 128 16.08 -6.03 10.82
C GLN A 128 14.70 -6.61 11.15
N ASN A 129 13.63 -5.84 10.94
CA ASN A 129 12.26 -6.34 11.13
C ASN A 129 11.81 -7.33 10.04
N GLN A 130 12.42 -7.30 8.85
CA GLN A 130 12.17 -8.31 7.82
C GLN A 130 12.85 -9.64 8.16
N ASP A 131 14.08 -9.61 8.64
CA ASP A 131 14.81 -10.80 9.04
C ASP A 131 14.10 -11.50 10.22
N SER A 132 13.74 -10.78 11.26
CA SER A 132 13.00 -11.35 12.40
C SER A 132 11.61 -11.89 12.04
N LYS A 133 10.99 -11.35 11.00
CA LYS A 133 9.70 -11.83 10.49
C LYS A 133 9.86 -13.11 9.66
N ILE A 134 10.99 -13.24 8.95
CA ILE A 134 11.34 -14.46 8.23
C ILE A 134 11.61 -15.58 9.24
N ASP A 135 12.41 -15.33 10.28
CA ASP A 135 12.70 -16.29 11.35
C ASP A 135 11.42 -16.79 12.03
N TYR A 136 10.47 -15.90 12.32
CA TYR A 136 9.17 -16.28 12.90
C TYR A 136 8.36 -17.15 11.94
N ILE A 137 8.38 -16.86 10.65
CA ILE A 137 7.67 -17.63 9.64
C ILE A 137 8.31 -19.02 9.48
N GLU A 138 9.63 -19.11 9.47
CA GLU A 138 10.35 -20.37 9.41
C GLU A 138 10.10 -21.24 10.65
N GLU A 139 10.12 -20.64 11.85
CA GLU A 139 9.77 -21.31 13.10
C GLU A 139 8.31 -21.81 13.07
N PHE A 140 7.38 -20.98 12.56
CA PHE A 140 5.98 -21.37 12.41
C PHE A 140 5.83 -22.59 11.50
N PHE A 141 6.47 -22.60 10.33
CA PHE A 141 6.39 -23.73 9.41
C PHE A 141 7.07 -25.00 9.96
N SER A 142 8.21 -24.85 10.64
CA SER A 142 8.91 -25.95 11.29
C SER A 142 8.05 -26.64 12.35
N ASN A 143 7.28 -25.84 13.11
CA ASN A 143 6.39 -26.32 14.16
C ASN A 143 5.11 -27.00 13.63
N GLN A 144 4.74 -26.77 12.36
CA GLN A 144 3.59 -27.43 11.72
C GLN A 144 3.89 -28.88 11.29
N GLY A 145 5.14 -29.34 11.41
CA GLY A 145 5.53 -30.70 11.04
C GLY A 145 5.47 -30.96 9.53
N ALA A 146 5.41 -29.91 8.72
CA ALA A 146 5.48 -30.04 7.27
C ALA A 146 6.82 -30.65 6.86
N LYS A 147 6.78 -31.72 6.08
CA LYS A 147 7.99 -32.35 5.53
C LYS A 147 8.45 -31.55 4.31
N GLU A 148 9.57 -30.87 4.46
CA GLU A 148 10.21 -30.15 3.36
C GLU A 148 11.36 -30.95 2.78
N PHE A 149 11.40 -31.09 1.46
CA PHE A 149 12.45 -31.77 0.73
C PHE A 149 13.03 -30.88 -0.37
N GLU A 150 14.35 -30.93 -0.51
CA GLU A 150 15.00 -30.32 -1.67
C GLU A 150 14.73 -31.15 -2.93
N SER A 151 14.37 -30.49 -4.02
CA SER A 151 14.17 -31.13 -5.30
C SER A 151 15.03 -30.51 -6.39
N ASN A 152 15.42 -31.29 -7.38
CA ASN A 152 16.13 -30.79 -8.57
C ASN A 152 15.16 -30.24 -9.65
N GLY A 153 13.87 -30.16 -9.32
CA GLY A 153 12.80 -29.67 -10.19
C GLY A 153 12.17 -28.37 -9.70
N GLY A 154 10.95 -28.12 -10.11
CA GLY A 154 10.16 -26.97 -9.61
C GLY A 154 9.62 -27.18 -8.21
N ALA A 155 9.11 -26.10 -7.59
CA ALA A 155 8.37 -26.18 -6.34
C ALA A 155 7.02 -26.88 -6.57
N PHE A 156 6.70 -27.90 -5.76
CA PHE A 156 5.41 -28.59 -5.81
C PHE A 156 5.07 -29.21 -4.45
N TYR A 157 3.78 -29.42 -4.24
CA TYR A 157 3.25 -30.14 -3.09
C TYR A 157 2.83 -31.56 -3.50
N ARG A 158 3.20 -32.54 -2.68
CA ARG A 158 2.83 -33.95 -2.88
C ARG A 158 1.80 -34.37 -1.82
N PRO A 159 0.53 -34.56 -2.21
CA PRO A 159 -0.53 -34.93 -1.26
C PRO A 159 -0.41 -36.32 -0.64
N SER A 160 0.32 -37.26 -1.29
CA SER A 160 0.42 -38.66 -0.86
C SER A 160 1.18 -38.82 0.47
N ASP A 161 2.10 -37.95 0.77
CA ASP A 161 2.96 -37.98 1.96
C ASP A 161 3.01 -36.65 2.70
N ASP A 162 2.11 -35.74 2.32
CA ASP A 162 2.00 -34.39 2.88
C ASP A 162 3.35 -33.65 2.91
N SER A 163 4.00 -33.59 1.75
CA SER A 163 5.35 -33.03 1.63
C SER A 163 5.42 -31.90 0.63
N ILE A 164 6.27 -30.90 0.94
CA ILE A 164 6.58 -29.78 0.09
C ILE A 164 7.98 -29.97 -0.49
N HIS A 165 8.11 -29.85 -1.80
CA HIS A 165 9.37 -29.95 -2.50
C HIS A 165 9.77 -28.57 -3.02
N MET A 166 10.95 -28.10 -2.62
CA MET A 166 11.48 -26.79 -3.02
C MET A 166 12.70 -26.98 -3.93
N PRO A 167 12.88 -26.17 -4.98
CA PRO A 167 14.07 -26.20 -5.80
C PRO A 167 15.28 -25.72 -5.00
N LYS A 168 16.44 -26.35 -5.28
CA LYS A 168 17.74 -25.92 -4.74
C LYS A 168 18.15 -24.54 -5.23
#